data_a5321a24e379c4467bacfd3ea2fa168c
#
_entry.id   a5321a24e379c4467bacfd3ea2fa168c
#
_cell.length_a   1.000
_cell.length_b   1.000
_cell.length_c   1.000
_cell.angle_alpha   90.00
_cell.angle_beta   90.00
_cell.angle_gamma   90.00
#
_symmetry.space_group_name_H-M   'P 1'
#
loop_
_entity.id
_entity.type
_entity.pdbx_description
1 polymer ?
#
loop_
_entity_poly.entity_id
_entity_poly.type
_entity_poly.pdbx_seq_one_letter_code
_entity_poly.pdbx_strand_id
1 'polypeptide(L)'
;MKSKMRTTATIMLMVVVCLGMAGAAPKKIVIGITMQGNQSGFIQYITAGMWEWQKSNAPDVTLKVVFADDDATKQLTQVETFVAQKVDAIIINPVDKVQSAAAVDIAAQAKIPILTVNTTTVSKNATAHVGSDDVEAGYLQMNRIIKVCGEKARVAYVDAVLGHSAQVGRTEGYKKALSEHPGATLVVHDTGNWSADDSMKLVENWIQRGLKIDAIACMADCQLIGVVTAVNNANLIGKIVLSGMDCDPLIMQYIKEGIVDSSIWQDGVGQGANAVRLAIDAVNGKKIQ
;
A
#
# COMPACT_ATOMS: atom_id res chain seq x y z
N MET A 1 -25.61 86.81 51.62
CA MET A 1 -26.29 85.71 50.97
C MET A 1 -25.28 84.93 50.12
N LYS A 2 -24.81 83.74 50.54
CA LYS A 2 -23.82 82.95 49.82
C LYS A 2 -24.52 81.70 49.37
N SER A 3 -24.69 81.52 48.03
CA SER A 3 -25.20 80.32 47.38
C SER A 3 -24.15 79.22 47.33
N LYS A 4 -24.43 78.05 47.87
CA LYS A 4 -23.59 76.88 47.80
C LYS A 4 -23.95 76.10 46.54
N MET A 5 -23.08 76.02 45.58
CA MET A 5 -23.17 75.15 44.40
C MET A 5 -22.69 73.77 44.83
N ARG A 6 -23.61 72.81 44.74
CA ARG A 6 -23.27 71.37 44.94
C ARG A 6 -22.91 70.78 43.57
N THR A 7 -21.66 70.42 43.42
CA THR A 7 -21.17 69.62 42.25
C THR A 7 -21.40 68.16 42.45
N THR A 8 -22.29 67.57 41.67
CA THR A 8 -22.56 66.14 41.67
C THR A 8 -21.58 65.48 40.69
N ALA A 9 -20.60 64.73 41.18
CA ALA A 9 -19.67 63.96 40.35
C ALA A 9 -20.35 62.63 40.01
N THR A 10 -20.69 62.43 38.74
CA THR A 10 -21.21 61.17 38.20
C THR A 10 -20.00 60.26 37.89
N ILE A 11 -19.81 59.25 38.68
CA ILE A 11 -18.80 58.19 38.43
C ILE A 11 -19.39 57.21 37.43
N MET A 12 -18.90 57.25 36.16
CA MET A 12 -19.26 56.32 35.09
C MET A 12 -18.42 55.06 35.24
N LEU A 13 -19.03 54.01 35.78
CA LEU A 13 -18.37 52.68 35.95
C LEU A 13 -18.29 52.01 34.56
N MET A 14 -17.08 52.02 33.96
CA MET A 14 -16.81 51.34 32.69
C MET A 14 -16.58 49.86 32.95
N VAL A 15 -17.63 49.02 32.76
CA VAL A 15 -17.52 47.56 32.80
C VAL A 15 -16.85 47.10 31.52
N VAL A 16 -15.53 46.79 31.58
CA VAL A 16 -14.82 46.12 30.51
C VAL A 16 -15.21 44.66 30.53
N VAL A 17 -16.13 44.26 29.65
CA VAL A 17 -16.43 42.84 29.38
C VAL A 17 -15.28 42.27 28.57
N CYS A 18 -14.30 41.66 29.22
CA CYS A 18 -13.35 40.79 28.56
C CYS A 18 -14.09 39.53 28.11
N LEU A 19 -14.63 39.52 26.88
CA LEU A 19 -14.96 38.26 26.21
C LEU A 19 -13.66 37.50 26.00
N GLY A 20 -13.38 36.57 26.91
CA GLY A 20 -12.34 35.59 26.74
C GLY A 20 -12.72 34.76 25.50
N MET A 21 -12.01 34.93 24.40
CA MET A 21 -11.96 33.96 23.32
C MET A 21 -11.38 32.66 23.93
N ALA A 22 -12.25 31.82 24.49
CA ALA A 22 -11.89 30.45 24.76
C ALA A 22 -11.56 29.83 23.39
N GLY A 23 -10.30 29.83 23.00
CA GLY A 23 -9.83 29.09 21.84
C GLY A 23 -10.28 27.65 22.03
N ALA A 24 -11.16 27.15 21.16
CA ALA A 24 -11.52 25.75 21.15
C ALA A 24 -10.20 24.96 21.10
N ALA A 25 -10.03 24.01 22.01
CA ALA A 25 -8.87 23.12 21.97
C ALA A 25 -8.78 22.54 20.54
N PRO A 26 -7.59 22.46 19.94
CA PRO A 26 -7.45 21.95 18.59
C PRO A 26 -8.12 20.58 18.51
N LYS A 27 -9.05 20.43 17.57
CA LYS A 27 -9.76 19.15 17.34
C LYS A 27 -8.72 18.09 17.02
N LYS A 28 -8.66 17.04 17.82
CA LYS A 28 -7.78 15.91 17.54
C LYS A 28 -8.22 15.22 16.25
N ILE A 29 -7.34 15.12 15.27
CA ILE A 29 -7.59 14.41 14.02
C ILE A 29 -7.60 12.90 14.29
N VAL A 30 -8.61 12.21 13.79
CA VAL A 30 -8.73 10.74 13.84
C VAL A 30 -8.74 10.21 12.42
N ILE A 31 -7.79 9.33 12.10
CA ILE A 31 -7.67 8.67 10.80
C ILE A 31 -8.03 7.19 10.97
N GLY A 32 -9.08 6.74 10.26
CA GLY A 32 -9.40 5.33 10.12
C GLY A 32 -8.52 4.69 9.05
N ILE A 33 -7.92 3.54 9.35
CA ILE A 33 -7.02 2.83 8.43
C ILE A 33 -7.49 1.39 8.32
N THR A 34 -7.80 0.94 7.10
CA THR A 34 -8.12 -0.46 6.81
C THR A 34 -7.09 -1.03 5.84
N MET A 35 -6.32 -2.01 6.31
CA MET A 35 -5.30 -2.71 5.53
C MET A 35 -5.86 -4.05 5.05
N GLN A 36 -5.42 -4.53 3.88
CA GLN A 36 -5.87 -5.82 3.34
C GLN A 36 -5.64 -6.98 4.31
N GLY A 37 -4.44 -7.09 4.89
CA GLY A 37 -4.05 -8.11 5.86
C GLY A 37 -2.79 -7.69 6.60
N ASN A 38 -2.27 -8.55 7.47
CA ASN A 38 -1.01 -8.33 8.20
C ASN A 38 0.03 -9.46 7.99
N GLN A 39 -0.26 -10.40 7.10
CA GLN A 39 0.57 -11.59 6.86
C GLN A 39 1.83 -11.26 6.03
N SER A 40 1.77 -10.28 5.14
CA SER A 40 2.88 -9.87 4.30
C SER A 40 3.84 -8.94 5.04
N GLY A 41 5.14 -9.20 4.95
CA GLY A 41 6.19 -8.31 5.46
C GLY A 41 6.08 -6.91 4.87
N PHE A 42 5.72 -6.79 3.57
CA PHE A 42 5.57 -5.50 2.92
C PHE A 42 4.46 -4.64 3.54
N ILE A 43 3.30 -5.23 3.88
CA ILE A 43 2.22 -4.53 4.60
C ILE A 43 2.67 -4.07 5.99
N GLN A 44 3.54 -4.83 6.65
CA GLN A 44 4.13 -4.43 7.94
C GLN A 44 5.04 -3.20 7.78
N TYR A 45 5.83 -3.08 6.68
CA TYR A 45 6.62 -1.88 6.41
C TYR A 45 5.76 -0.64 6.18
N ILE A 46 4.64 -0.77 5.46
CA ILE A 46 3.68 0.33 5.27
C ILE A 46 3.11 0.77 6.62
N THR A 47 2.63 -0.17 7.44
CA THR A 47 2.07 0.18 8.74
C THR A 47 3.10 0.74 9.70
N ALA A 48 4.33 0.24 9.69
CA ALA A 48 5.43 0.81 10.48
C ALA A 48 5.69 2.26 10.07
N GLY A 49 5.79 2.54 8.76
CA GLY A 49 5.97 3.90 8.25
C GLY A 49 4.84 4.86 8.68
N MET A 50 3.58 4.38 8.73
CA MET A 50 2.45 5.17 9.24
C MET A 50 2.66 5.56 10.70
N TRP A 51 3.01 4.58 11.55
CA TRP A 51 3.19 4.80 12.99
C TRP A 51 4.41 5.64 13.31
N GLU A 52 5.54 5.39 12.67
CA GLU A 52 6.78 6.14 12.88
C GLU A 52 6.61 7.61 12.48
N TRP A 53 5.99 7.84 11.33
CA TRP A 53 5.75 9.20 10.86
C TRP A 53 4.77 9.95 11.78
N GLN A 54 3.66 9.30 12.16
CA GLN A 54 2.67 9.89 13.07
C GLN A 54 3.32 10.26 14.41
N LYS A 55 4.07 9.34 15.01
CA LYS A 55 4.74 9.57 16.29
C LYS A 55 5.72 10.75 16.24
N SER A 56 6.44 10.88 15.14
CA SER A 56 7.49 11.88 14.99
C SER A 56 6.98 13.26 14.55
N ASN A 57 5.90 13.32 13.75
CA ASN A 57 5.47 14.55 13.08
C ASN A 57 4.06 15.02 13.49
N ALA A 58 3.22 14.13 13.99
CA ALA A 58 1.83 14.44 14.32
C ALA A 58 1.34 13.63 15.55
N PRO A 59 1.99 13.77 16.74
CA PRO A 59 1.71 12.94 17.91
C PRO A 59 0.28 13.08 18.44
N ASP A 60 -0.40 14.20 18.13
CA ASP A 60 -1.80 14.44 18.52
C ASP A 60 -2.83 13.80 17.59
N VAL A 61 -2.40 13.22 16.44
CA VAL A 61 -3.26 12.49 15.52
C VAL A 61 -3.47 11.06 16.03
N THR A 62 -4.71 10.58 15.99
CA THR A 62 -5.02 9.20 16.35
C THR A 62 -5.16 8.35 15.10
N LEU A 63 -4.38 7.27 14.97
CA LEU A 63 -4.54 6.25 13.94
C LEU A 63 -5.35 5.08 14.50
N LYS A 64 -6.44 4.70 13.80
CA LYS A 64 -7.25 3.50 14.10
C LYS A 64 -7.02 2.48 13.01
N VAL A 65 -6.12 1.52 13.24
CA VAL A 65 -5.75 0.51 12.23
C VAL A 65 -6.54 -0.76 12.45
N VAL A 66 -7.15 -1.28 11.39
CA VAL A 66 -7.84 -2.58 11.34
C VAL A 66 -7.39 -3.34 10.09
N PHE A 67 -7.60 -4.66 10.09
CA PHE A 67 -7.23 -5.55 9.00
C PHE A 67 -8.46 -6.27 8.44
N ALA A 68 -8.55 -6.30 7.12
CA ALA A 68 -9.68 -6.91 6.41
C ALA A 68 -9.53 -8.43 6.24
N ASP A 69 -8.34 -8.99 6.52
CA ASP A 69 -8.02 -10.43 6.35
C ASP A 69 -8.32 -10.90 4.92
N ASP A 70 -7.93 -10.09 3.94
CA ASP A 70 -8.13 -10.31 2.50
C ASP A 70 -9.61 -10.46 2.07
N ASP A 71 -10.56 -9.96 2.89
CA ASP A 71 -11.99 -9.96 2.62
C ASP A 71 -12.48 -8.53 2.29
N ALA A 72 -12.87 -8.32 1.03
CA ALA A 72 -13.38 -7.03 0.56
C ALA A 72 -14.72 -6.64 1.21
N THR A 73 -15.56 -7.60 1.60
CA THR A 73 -16.82 -7.34 2.32
C THR A 73 -16.55 -6.85 3.73
N LYS A 74 -15.61 -7.51 4.42
CA LYS A 74 -15.14 -7.06 5.73
C LYS A 74 -14.54 -5.66 5.64
N GLN A 75 -13.74 -5.39 4.58
CA GLN A 75 -13.14 -4.07 4.35
C GLN A 75 -14.21 -2.98 4.16
N LEU A 76 -15.26 -3.27 3.40
CA LEU A 76 -16.40 -2.37 3.22
C LEU A 76 -17.05 -2.03 4.58
N THR A 77 -17.36 -3.04 5.39
CA THR A 77 -17.97 -2.86 6.73
C THR A 77 -17.08 -2.03 7.66
N GLN A 78 -15.75 -2.18 7.56
CA GLN A 78 -14.79 -1.37 8.31
C GLN A 78 -14.87 0.11 7.91
N VAL A 79 -14.96 0.39 6.61
CA VAL A 79 -15.11 1.77 6.11
C VAL A 79 -16.46 2.36 6.52
N GLU A 80 -17.57 1.61 6.43
CA GLU A 80 -18.88 2.02 6.93
C GLU A 80 -18.82 2.38 8.43
N THR A 81 -18.10 1.59 9.21
CA THR A 81 -17.87 1.84 10.64
C THR A 81 -17.11 3.14 10.86
N PHE A 82 -16.04 3.41 10.10
CA PHE A 82 -15.31 4.67 10.17
C PHE A 82 -16.17 5.87 9.79
N VAL A 83 -17.02 5.73 8.76
CA VAL A 83 -18.00 6.75 8.36
C VAL A 83 -19.00 7.04 9.49
N ALA A 84 -19.57 6.00 10.11
CA ALA A 84 -20.48 6.14 11.25
C ALA A 84 -19.79 6.79 12.47
N GLN A 85 -18.53 6.50 12.70
CA GLN A 85 -17.70 7.13 13.74
C GLN A 85 -17.28 8.56 13.41
N LYS A 86 -17.54 9.04 12.20
CA LYS A 86 -17.18 10.39 11.71
C LYS A 86 -15.68 10.66 11.88
N VAL A 87 -14.84 9.70 11.50
CA VAL A 87 -13.38 9.93 11.45
C VAL A 87 -13.08 11.08 10.47
N ASP A 88 -11.95 11.75 10.64
CA ASP A 88 -11.61 12.93 9.84
C ASP A 88 -11.05 12.58 8.46
N ALA A 89 -10.41 11.42 8.33
CA ALA A 89 -9.96 10.86 7.05
C ALA A 89 -9.91 9.33 7.11
N ILE A 90 -9.87 8.68 5.95
CA ILE A 90 -9.70 7.24 5.85
C ILE A 90 -8.50 6.94 4.94
N ILE A 91 -7.69 5.96 5.34
CA ILE A 91 -6.68 5.33 4.49
C ILE A 91 -7.12 3.88 4.26
N ILE A 92 -7.17 3.47 3.01
CA ILE A 92 -7.52 2.11 2.62
C ILE A 92 -6.39 1.48 1.80
N ASN A 93 -5.97 0.27 2.15
CA ASN A 93 -5.19 -0.60 1.27
C ASN A 93 -6.17 -1.61 0.66
N PRO A 94 -6.68 -1.34 -0.56
CA PRO A 94 -7.71 -2.17 -1.19
C PRO A 94 -7.34 -3.65 -1.30
N VAL A 95 -8.25 -4.54 -0.91
CA VAL A 95 -8.12 -6.00 -1.07
C VAL A 95 -8.25 -6.39 -2.54
N ASP A 96 -9.23 -5.80 -3.23
CA ASP A 96 -9.54 -6.10 -4.62
C ASP A 96 -9.82 -4.81 -5.40
N LYS A 97 -9.37 -4.78 -6.65
CA LYS A 97 -9.47 -3.58 -7.50
C LYS A 97 -10.91 -3.15 -7.78
N VAL A 98 -11.82 -4.10 -7.91
CA VAL A 98 -13.24 -3.86 -8.26
C VAL A 98 -14.11 -3.83 -7.00
N GLN A 99 -14.02 -4.84 -6.16
CA GLN A 99 -14.89 -5.01 -5.00
C GLN A 99 -14.66 -3.92 -3.94
N SER A 100 -13.40 -3.52 -3.69
CA SER A 100 -13.10 -2.45 -2.73
C SER A 100 -13.48 -1.04 -3.22
N ALA A 101 -13.93 -0.89 -4.46
CA ALA A 101 -14.36 0.41 -4.99
C ALA A 101 -15.57 0.97 -4.21
N ALA A 102 -16.52 0.12 -3.80
CA ALA A 102 -17.67 0.53 -3.01
C ALA A 102 -17.27 1.19 -1.67
N ALA A 103 -16.23 0.69 -1.02
CA ALA A 103 -15.71 1.28 0.22
C ALA A 103 -15.20 2.72 0.01
N VAL A 104 -14.49 2.96 -1.11
CA VAL A 104 -14.02 4.30 -1.48
C VAL A 104 -15.20 5.22 -1.76
N ASP A 105 -16.21 4.74 -2.49
CA ASP A 105 -17.39 5.54 -2.87
C ASP A 105 -18.23 5.94 -1.66
N ILE A 106 -18.43 5.06 -0.69
CA ILE A 106 -19.17 5.35 0.56
C ILE A 106 -18.47 6.44 1.37
N ALA A 107 -17.16 6.39 1.54
CA ALA A 107 -16.43 7.42 2.25
C ALA A 107 -16.51 8.78 1.53
N ALA A 108 -16.38 8.79 0.21
CA ALA A 108 -16.49 10.00 -0.61
C ALA A 108 -17.91 10.61 -0.55
N GLN A 109 -18.98 9.80 -0.59
CA GLN A 109 -20.35 10.24 -0.41
C GLN A 109 -20.59 10.88 0.97
N ALA A 110 -19.93 10.34 2.00
CA ALA A 110 -19.93 10.90 3.35
C ALA A 110 -19.06 12.16 3.47
N LYS A 111 -18.39 12.59 2.41
CA LYS A 111 -17.45 13.73 2.36
C LYS A 111 -16.26 13.56 3.32
N ILE A 112 -15.86 12.33 3.58
CA ILE A 112 -14.66 12.00 4.34
C ILE A 112 -13.54 11.75 3.32
N PRO A 113 -12.42 12.50 3.37
CA PRO A 113 -11.28 12.22 2.52
C PRO A 113 -10.83 10.77 2.67
N ILE A 114 -10.72 10.04 1.55
CA ILE A 114 -10.24 8.67 1.52
C ILE A 114 -9.06 8.54 0.56
N LEU A 115 -7.96 8.01 1.06
CA LEU A 115 -6.74 7.78 0.29
C LEU A 115 -6.53 6.28 0.13
N THR A 116 -6.14 5.88 -1.07
CA THR A 116 -5.65 4.52 -1.27
C THR A 116 -4.13 4.45 -1.03
N VAL A 117 -3.66 3.38 -0.41
CA VAL A 117 -2.23 3.13 -0.18
C VAL A 117 -1.83 1.78 -0.77
N ASN A 118 -0.67 1.71 -1.38
CA ASN A 118 -0.09 0.54 -2.06
C ASN A 118 -0.91 0.05 -3.26
N THR A 119 -2.17 -0.28 -3.07
CA THR A 119 -3.10 -0.79 -4.09
C THR A 119 -4.21 0.20 -4.40
N THR A 120 -4.83 0.07 -5.56
CA THR A 120 -5.87 0.97 -6.07
C THR A 120 -7.18 0.25 -6.31
N THR A 121 -8.25 1.02 -6.56
CA THR A 121 -9.55 0.52 -7.01
C THR A 121 -9.93 1.13 -8.37
N VAL A 122 -11.03 0.65 -8.97
CA VAL A 122 -11.62 1.28 -10.16
C VAL A 122 -12.35 2.58 -9.83
N SER A 123 -12.66 2.86 -8.56
CA SER A 123 -13.29 4.12 -8.15
C SER A 123 -12.38 5.32 -8.46
N LYS A 124 -12.99 6.39 -8.95
CA LYS A 124 -12.33 7.68 -9.20
C LYS A 124 -12.50 8.68 -8.05
N ASN A 125 -13.14 8.24 -6.95
CA ASN A 125 -13.51 9.09 -5.84
C ASN A 125 -12.47 9.10 -4.71
N ALA A 126 -11.36 8.36 -4.85
CA ALA A 126 -10.24 8.48 -3.93
C ALA A 126 -9.64 9.89 -3.99
N THR A 127 -9.37 10.48 -2.84
CA THR A 127 -8.77 11.81 -2.71
C THR A 127 -7.34 11.84 -3.25
N ALA A 128 -6.59 10.75 -3.02
CA ALA A 128 -5.25 10.52 -3.54
C ALA A 128 -4.90 9.04 -3.52
N HIS A 129 -3.85 8.67 -4.24
CA HIS A 129 -3.20 7.38 -4.17
C HIS A 129 -1.73 7.53 -3.77
N VAL A 130 -1.25 6.65 -2.91
CA VAL A 130 0.17 6.54 -2.53
C VAL A 130 0.62 5.10 -2.78
N GLY A 131 1.41 4.90 -3.80
CA GLY A 131 1.87 3.55 -4.18
C GLY A 131 2.99 3.60 -5.21
N SER A 132 3.45 2.43 -5.62
CA SER A 132 4.39 2.25 -6.71
C SER A 132 3.64 2.13 -8.05
N ASP A 133 4.34 2.36 -9.15
CA ASP A 133 3.82 2.01 -10.49
C ASP A 133 4.02 0.51 -10.73
N ASP A 134 2.95 -0.26 -10.56
CA ASP A 134 2.99 -1.72 -10.72
C ASP A 134 3.24 -2.16 -12.17
N VAL A 135 2.84 -1.36 -13.16
CA VAL A 135 3.11 -1.65 -14.57
C VAL A 135 4.61 -1.51 -14.85
N GLU A 136 5.19 -0.41 -14.41
CA GLU A 136 6.63 -0.19 -14.53
C GLU A 136 7.44 -1.23 -13.75
N ALA A 137 7.00 -1.58 -12.52
CA ALA A 137 7.66 -2.59 -11.71
C ALA A 137 7.69 -3.96 -12.41
N GLY A 138 6.56 -4.42 -12.96
CA GLY A 138 6.50 -5.64 -13.76
C GLY A 138 7.36 -5.57 -15.02
N TYR A 139 7.30 -4.46 -15.73
CA TYR A 139 8.11 -4.22 -16.93
C TYR A 139 9.62 -4.33 -16.62
N LEU A 140 10.09 -3.65 -15.58
CA LEU A 140 11.50 -3.69 -15.17
C LEU A 140 11.95 -5.10 -14.78
N GLN A 141 11.13 -5.82 -14.02
CA GLN A 141 11.43 -7.19 -13.59
C GLN A 141 11.58 -8.13 -14.79
N MET A 142 10.63 -8.12 -15.70
CA MET A 142 10.64 -9.00 -16.87
C MET A 142 11.80 -8.66 -17.82
N ASN A 143 12.08 -7.38 -18.06
CA ASN A 143 13.25 -6.97 -18.84
C ASN A 143 14.57 -7.39 -18.21
N ARG A 144 14.68 -7.32 -16.87
CA ARG A 144 15.88 -7.82 -16.17
C ARG A 144 16.05 -9.33 -16.42
N ILE A 145 14.99 -10.11 -16.32
CA ILE A 145 15.00 -11.55 -16.57
C ILE A 145 15.47 -11.83 -18.02
N ILE A 146 14.85 -11.17 -19.01
CA ILE A 146 15.21 -11.37 -20.42
C ILE A 146 16.66 -10.98 -20.69
N LYS A 147 17.13 -9.88 -20.09
CA LYS A 147 18.53 -9.46 -20.19
C LYS A 147 19.51 -10.51 -19.67
N VAL A 148 19.15 -11.23 -18.60
CA VAL A 148 20.01 -12.26 -17.98
C VAL A 148 19.93 -13.57 -18.73
N CYS A 149 18.73 -14.02 -19.11
CA CYS A 149 18.50 -15.32 -19.74
C CYS A 149 18.68 -15.28 -21.27
N GLY A 150 18.68 -14.09 -21.87
CA GLY A 150 18.74 -13.86 -23.32
C GLY A 150 17.38 -13.84 -24.01
N GLU A 151 17.39 -13.42 -25.27
CA GLU A 151 16.18 -13.15 -26.08
C GLU A 151 15.26 -14.36 -26.33
N LYS A 152 15.69 -15.58 -25.99
CA LYS A 152 14.91 -16.82 -26.13
C LYS A 152 14.51 -17.39 -24.77
N ALA A 153 14.47 -16.55 -23.74
CA ALA A 153 14.14 -16.96 -22.38
C ALA A 153 12.75 -17.61 -22.29
N ARG A 154 12.67 -18.74 -21.63
CA ARG A 154 11.41 -19.43 -21.26
C ARG A 154 11.06 -19.04 -19.85
N VAL A 155 10.11 -18.12 -19.71
CA VAL A 155 9.77 -17.51 -18.43
C VAL A 155 8.51 -18.14 -17.87
N ALA A 156 8.51 -18.42 -16.57
CA ALA A 156 7.31 -18.63 -15.78
C ALA A 156 7.11 -17.45 -14.84
N TYR A 157 5.88 -17.18 -14.40
CA TYR A 157 5.68 -16.28 -13.29
C TYR A 157 4.62 -16.76 -12.31
N VAL A 158 4.85 -16.46 -11.02
CA VAL A 158 3.92 -16.73 -9.94
C VAL A 158 3.10 -15.47 -9.73
N ASP A 159 1.81 -15.56 -10.12
CA ASP A 159 0.86 -14.47 -9.92
C ASP A 159 0.59 -14.24 -8.43
N ALA A 160 0.22 -13.03 -8.11
CA ALA A 160 -0.40 -12.65 -6.86
C ALA A 160 -1.87 -13.08 -6.80
N VAL A 161 -2.60 -12.65 -5.76
CA VAL A 161 -4.06 -12.85 -5.69
C VAL A 161 -4.73 -12.20 -6.90
N LEU A 162 -5.54 -12.98 -7.63
CA LEU A 162 -6.20 -12.51 -8.84
C LEU A 162 -7.22 -11.39 -8.53
N GLY A 163 -7.21 -10.34 -9.35
CA GLY A 163 -8.05 -9.16 -9.16
C GLY A 163 -7.43 -8.07 -8.28
N HIS A 164 -6.35 -8.38 -7.57
CA HIS A 164 -5.57 -7.39 -6.85
C HIS A 164 -4.91 -6.40 -7.82
N SER A 165 -4.92 -5.09 -7.51
CA SER A 165 -4.45 -4.09 -8.47
C SER A 165 -2.97 -4.26 -8.84
N ALA A 166 -2.13 -4.67 -7.90
CA ALA A 166 -0.72 -4.94 -8.16
C ALA A 166 -0.55 -6.15 -9.11
N GLN A 167 -1.33 -7.22 -8.93
CA GLN A 167 -1.33 -8.37 -9.85
C GLN A 167 -1.68 -7.91 -11.28
N VAL A 168 -2.73 -7.12 -11.43
CA VAL A 168 -3.17 -6.62 -12.74
C VAL A 168 -2.09 -5.74 -13.39
N GLY A 169 -1.53 -4.80 -12.64
CA GLY A 169 -0.48 -3.89 -13.15
C GLY A 169 0.81 -4.64 -13.50
N ARG A 170 1.31 -5.50 -12.62
CA ARG A 170 2.55 -6.28 -12.87
C ARG A 170 2.39 -7.22 -14.07
N THR A 171 1.21 -7.85 -14.22
CA THR A 171 0.89 -8.66 -15.41
C THR A 171 0.92 -7.82 -16.70
N GLU A 172 0.40 -6.59 -16.68
CA GLU A 172 0.47 -5.67 -17.82
C GLU A 172 1.93 -5.34 -18.16
N GLY A 173 2.75 -5.03 -17.16
CA GLY A 173 4.19 -4.80 -17.32
C GLY A 173 4.92 -6.00 -17.93
N TYR A 174 4.63 -7.21 -17.45
CA TYR A 174 5.20 -8.45 -18.03
C TYR A 174 4.82 -8.62 -19.50
N LYS A 175 3.54 -8.46 -19.84
CA LYS A 175 3.07 -8.55 -21.23
C LYS A 175 3.73 -7.51 -22.12
N LYS A 176 3.90 -6.28 -21.64
CA LYS A 176 4.59 -5.22 -22.37
C LYS A 176 6.03 -5.63 -22.69
N ALA A 177 6.81 -6.04 -21.68
CA ALA A 177 8.19 -6.47 -21.87
C ALA A 177 8.29 -7.67 -22.84
N LEU A 178 7.45 -8.70 -22.68
CA LEU A 178 7.43 -9.85 -23.58
C LEU A 178 7.05 -9.46 -25.02
N SER A 179 6.20 -8.46 -25.23
CA SER A 179 5.85 -7.98 -26.59
C SER A 179 7.02 -7.30 -27.30
N GLU A 180 7.93 -6.70 -26.55
CA GLU A 180 9.16 -6.07 -27.06
C GLU A 180 10.27 -7.09 -27.34
N HIS A 181 10.17 -8.32 -26.79
CA HIS A 181 11.11 -9.42 -26.93
C HIS A 181 10.44 -10.69 -27.47
N PRO A 182 10.07 -10.73 -28.77
CA PRO A 182 9.25 -11.79 -29.35
C PRO A 182 9.90 -13.19 -29.35
N GLY A 183 11.18 -13.27 -29.06
CA GLY A 183 11.89 -14.54 -28.87
C GLY A 183 11.68 -15.14 -27.48
N ALA A 184 11.40 -14.33 -26.47
CA ALA A 184 11.09 -14.77 -25.13
C ALA A 184 9.66 -15.32 -25.05
N THR A 185 9.44 -16.38 -24.29
CA THR A 185 8.15 -17.05 -24.21
C THR A 185 7.68 -17.24 -22.78
N LEU A 186 6.41 -16.94 -22.53
CA LEU A 186 5.74 -17.34 -21.31
C LEU A 186 5.39 -18.83 -21.41
N VAL A 187 5.97 -19.64 -20.53
CA VAL A 187 5.75 -21.10 -20.47
C VAL A 187 4.50 -21.44 -19.65
N VAL A 188 4.39 -20.83 -18.50
CA VAL A 188 3.31 -21.08 -17.54
C VAL A 188 3.23 -19.93 -16.54
N HIS A 189 2.03 -19.67 -16.05
CA HIS A 189 1.81 -18.87 -14.86
C HIS A 189 0.59 -19.39 -14.10
N ASP A 190 0.56 -19.15 -12.81
CA ASP A 190 -0.59 -19.40 -11.94
C ASP A 190 -0.40 -18.66 -10.62
N THR A 191 -1.47 -18.58 -9.80
CA THR A 191 -1.45 -17.78 -8.58
C THR A 191 -0.79 -18.52 -7.42
N GLY A 192 0.11 -17.81 -6.71
CA GLY A 192 0.68 -18.23 -5.44
C GLY A 192 0.02 -17.54 -4.24
N ASN A 193 -1.04 -16.75 -4.44
CA ASN A 193 -1.91 -16.18 -3.40
C ASN A 193 -1.16 -15.38 -2.30
N TRP A 194 -0.05 -14.70 -2.63
CA TRP A 194 0.85 -14.05 -1.65
C TRP A 194 1.43 -15.04 -0.61
N SER A 195 1.35 -16.35 -0.86
CA SER A 195 1.74 -17.43 0.04
C SER A 195 3.03 -18.10 -0.42
N ALA A 196 4.00 -18.25 0.50
CA ALA A 196 5.20 -19.04 0.25
C ALA A 196 4.86 -20.51 -0.02
N ASP A 197 3.96 -21.08 0.79
CA ASP A 197 3.59 -22.50 0.68
C ASP A 197 2.87 -22.83 -0.62
N ASP A 198 1.94 -21.96 -1.06
CA ASP A 198 1.22 -22.18 -2.32
C ASP A 198 2.17 -22.01 -3.51
N SER A 199 3.06 -21.01 -3.47
CA SER A 199 4.07 -20.77 -4.49
C SER A 199 5.08 -21.93 -4.58
N MET A 200 5.48 -22.50 -3.43
CA MET A 200 6.34 -23.69 -3.39
C MET A 200 5.68 -24.87 -4.09
N LYS A 201 4.46 -25.23 -3.69
CA LYS A 201 3.69 -26.34 -4.29
C LYS A 201 3.47 -26.15 -5.78
N LEU A 202 3.18 -24.91 -6.19
CA LEU A 202 2.99 -24.55 -7.59
C LEU A 202 4.24 -24.83 -8.42
N VAL A 203 5.40 -24.35 -7.97
CA VAL A 203 6.67 -24.53 -8.68
C VAL A 203 7.14 -25.98 -8.64
N GLU A 204 6.95 -26.71 -7.53
CA GLU A 204 7.21 -28.15 -7.47
C GLU A 204 6.40 -28.89 -8.54
N ASN A 205 5.12 -28.56 -8.72
CA ASN A 205 4.28 -29.14 -9.78
C ASN A 205 4.83 -28.84 -11.18
N TRP A 206 5.26 -27.61 -11.46
CA TRP A 206 5.85 -27.24 -12.75
C TRP A 206 7.13 -28.05 -13.04
N ILE A 207 7.97 -28.23 -12.04
CA ILE A 207 9.22 -29.02 -12.13
C ILE A 207 8.90 -30.51 -12.37
N GLN A 208 7.95 -31.07 -11.63
CA GLN A 208 7.51 -32.48 -11.77
C GLN A 208 6.92 -32.77 -13.16
N ARG A 209 6.24 -31.80 -13.76
CA ARG A 209 5.72 -31.88 -15.13
C ARG A 209 6.82 -31.78 -16.20
N GLY A 210 8.06 -31.53 -15.80
CA GLY A 210 9.22 -31.42 -16.69
C GLY A 210 9.21 -30.19 -17.59
N LEU A 211 8.52 -29.12 -17.16
CA LEU A 211 8.49 -27.85 -17.89
C LEU A 211 9.91 -27.28 -18.00
N LYS A 212 10.27 -26.83 -19.17
CA LYS A 212 11.57 -26.18 -19.42
C LYS A 212 11.43 -24.70 -19.12
N ILE A 213 11.93 -24.29 -17.96
CA ILE A 213 11.85 -22.91 -17.43
C ILE A 213 13.28 -22.42 -17.24
N ASP A 214 13.61 -21.26 -17.81
CA ASP A 214 14.90 -20.59 -17.64
C ASP A 214 14.86 -19.57 -16.50
N ALA A 215 13.67 -18.96 -16.25
CA ALA A 215 13.48 -18.01 -15.16
C ALA A 215 12.07 -18.07 -14.56
N ILE A 216 11.97 -17.73 -13.27
CA ILE A 216 10.71 -17.57 -12.56
C ILE A 216 10.66 -16.15 -11.97
N ALA A 217 9.67 -15.36 -12.40
CA ALA A 217 9.32 -14.09 -11.78
C ALA A 217 8.26 -14.32 -10.69
N CYS A 218 8.46 -13.78 -9.50
CA CYS A 218 7.45 -13.74 -8.46
C CYS A 218 6.95 -12.30 -8.28
N MET A 219 5.65 -12.13 -8.15
CA MET A 219 5.06 -10.80 -7.96
C MET A 219 5.32 -10.21 -6.56
N ALA A 220 5.86 -10.99 -5.62
CA ALA A 220 6.33 -10.53 -4.32
C ALA A 220 7.40 -11.46 -3.74
N ASP A 221 8.22 -10.92 -2.87
CA ASP A 221 9.29 -11.66 -2.21
C ASP A 221 8.76 -12.71 -1.22
N CYS A 222 7.59 -12.48 -0.60
CA CYS A 222 6.94 -13.48 0.23
C CYS A 222 6.62 -14.78 -0.54
N GLN A 223 6.27 -14.70 -1.82
CA GLN A 223 6.08 -15.85 -2.71
C GLN A 223 7.43 -16.46 -3.12
N LEU A 224 8.42 -15.61 -3.40
CA LEU A 224 9.74 -16.03 -3.85
C LEU A 224 10.46 -16.92 -2.82
N ILE A 225 10.23 -16.72 -1.52
CA ILE A 225 10.75 -17.59 -0.46
C ILE A 225 10.36 -19.06 -0.70
N GLY A 226 9.10 -19.31 -1.02
CA GLY A 226 8.60 -20.65 -1.35
C GLY A 226 9.19 -21.20 -2.66
N VAL A 227 9.30 -20.34 -3.67
CA VAL A 227 9.89 -20.70 -4.96
C VAL A 227 11.37 -21.08 -4.81
N VAL A 228 12.16 -20.33 -4.03
CA VAL A 228 13.55 -20.69 -3.70
C VAL A 228 13.61 -22.07 -3.06
N THR A 229 12.70 -22.37 -2.14
CA THR A 229 12.64 -23.69 -1.50
C THR A 229 12.37 -24.80 -2.51
N ALA A 230 11.38 -24.65 -3.39
CA ALA A 230 11.04 -25.63 -4.44
C ALA A 230 12.22 -25.88 -5.40
N VAL A 231 12.86 -24.79 -5.86
CA VAL A 231 14.01 -24.84 -6.79
C VAL A 231 15.23 -25.49 -6.13
N ASN A 232 15.46 -25.20 -4.83
CA ASN A 232 16.53 -25.80 -4.05
C ASN A 232 16.32 -27.31 -3.85
N ASN A 233 15.11 -27.73 -3.47
CA ASN A 233 14.76 -29.14 -3.29
C ASN A 233 14.95 -29.96 -4.58
N ALA A 234 14.78 -29.32 -5.73
CA ALA A 234 15.01 -29.93 -7.03
C ALA A 234 16.47 -29.88 -7.52
N ASN A 235 17.41 -29.31 -6.75
CA ASN A 235 18.81 -29.05 -7.15
C ASN A 235 18.93 -28.20 -8.42
N LEU A 236 18.09 -27.16 -8.55
CA LEU A 236 18.04 -26.27 -9.70
C LEU A 236 18.51 -24.84 -9.38
N ILE A 237 19.00 -24.56 -8.16
CA ILE A 237 19.66 -23.29 -7.84
C ILE A 237 20.81 -23.04 -8.80
N GLY A 238 20.88 -21.82 -9.34
CA GLY A 238 21.86 -21.43 -10.36
C GLY A 238 21.55 -21.93 -11.79
N LYS A 239 20.51 -22.75 -11.98
CA LYS A 239 20.03 -23.20 -13.30
C LYS A 239 18.75 -22.50 -13.74
N ILE A 240 17.99 -21.96 -12.80
CA ILE A 240 16.80 -21.15 -13.03
C ILE A 240 17.06 -19.77 -12.41
N VAL A 241 16.89 -18.72 -13.19
CA VAL A 241 16.97 -17.34 -12.71
C VAL A 241 15.73 -17.01 -11.90
N LEU A 242 15.90 -16.49 -10.69
CA LEU A 242 14.80 -16.16 -9.77
C LEU A 242 14.77 -14.65 -9.56
N SER A 243 13.59 -14.06 -9.66
CA SER A 243 13.40 -12.63 -9.43
C SER A 243 12.13 -12.35 -8.64
N GLY A 244 12.21 -11.42 -7.70
CA GLY A 244 11.13 -11.01 -6.80
C GLY A 244 10.80 -9.53 -6.86
N MET A 245 10.05 -9.09 -5.85
CA MET A 245 9.65 -7.70 -5.65
C MET A 245 9.45 -7.45 -4.16
N ASP A 246 9.87 -6.30 -3.66
CA ASP A 246 9.78 -5.72 -2.32
C ASP A 246 11.14 -5.51 -1.64
N CYS A 247 12.18 -6.21 -2.06
CA CYS A 247 13.51 -6.23 -1.41
C CYS A 247 13.45 -6.64 0.06
N ASP A 248 12.72 -7.73 0.35
CA ASP A 248 12.67 -8.33 1.68
C ASP A 248 14.10 -8.68 2.15
N PRO A 249 14.44 -8.49 3.45
CA PRO A 249 15.78 -8.76 3.98
C PRO A 249 16.31 -10.16 3.67
N LEU A 250 15.47 -11.19 3.71
CA LEU A 250 15.88 -12.56 3.39
C LEU A 250 16.19 -12.70 1.89
N ILE A 251 15.38 -12.10 1.02
CA ILE A 251 15.63 -12.12 -0.42
C ILE A 251 16.87 -11.31 -0.76
N MET A 252 17.12 -10.18 -0.08
CA MET A 252 18.34 -9.42 -0.23
C MET A 252 19.59 -10.21 0.18
N GLN A 253 19.48 -11.10 1.18
CA GLN A 253 20.54 -12.05 1.51
C GLN A 253 20.73 -13.08 0.39
N TYR A 254 19.66 -13.68 -0.14
CA TYR A 254 19.72 -14.62 -1.25
C TYR A 254 20.31 -14.01 -2.53
N ILE A 255 20.09 -12.72 -2.77
CA ILE A 255 20.76 -12.00 -3.88
C ILE A 255 22.27 -11.93 -3.63
N LYS A 256 22.73 -11.61 -2.42
CA LYS A 256 24.16 -11.58 -2.07
C LYS A 256 24.83 -12.96 -2.20
N GLU A 257 24.07 -14.02 -1.93
CA GLU A 257 24.52 -15.41 -2.05
C GLU A 257 24.44 -15.94 -3.49
N GLY A 258 23.88 -15.19 -4.44
CA GLY A 258 23.72 -15.60 -5.84
C GLY A 258 22.61 -16.63 -6.08
N ILE A 259 21.71 -16.82 -5.10
CA ILE A 259 20.54 -17.71 -5.18
C ILE A 259 19.41 -17.05 -5.98
N VAL A 260 19.20 -15.76 -5.76
CA VAL A 260 18.23 -14.90 -6.44
C VAL A 260 18.97 -13.87 -7.25
N ASP A 261 18.51 -13.57 -8.47
CA ASP A 261 19.13 -12.57 -9.34
C ASP A 261 18.78 -11.14 -8.92
N SER A 262 17.52 -10.90 -8.64
CA SER A 262 17.02 -9.54 -8.40
C SER A 262 15.71 -9.51 -7.62
N SER A 263 15.45 -8.38 -6.98
CA SER A 263 14.14 -7.99 -6.46
C SER A 263 13.90 -6.52 -6.78
N ILE A 264 12.69 -6.16 -7.22
CA ILE A 264 12.31 -4.78 -7.51
C ILE A 264 11.96 -4.08 -6.20
N TRP A 265 12.65 -2.99 -5.91
CA TRP A 265 12.44 -2.26 -4.67
C TRP A 265 11.15 -1.43 -4.67
N GLN A 266 10.43 -1.50 -3.58
CA GLN A 266 9.30 -0.64 -3.24
C GLN A 266 9.53 0.03 -1.88
N ASP A 267 9.24 1.33 -1.76
CA ASP A 267 9.36 2.06 -0.50
C ASP A 267 8.10 1.91 0.37
N GLY A 268 7.93 0.77 1.02
CA GLY A 268 6.77 0.52 1.90
C GLY A 268 6.68 1.51 3.06
N VAL A 269 7.80 1.82 3.71
CA VAL A 269 7.85 2.79 4.82
C VAL A 269 7.45 4.18 4.34
N GLY A 270 8.00 4.63 3.22
CA GLY A 270 7.66 5.91 2.61
C GLY A 270 6.20 5.98 2.14
N GLN A 271 5.64 4.89 1.61
CA GLN A 271 4.21 4.82 1.28
C GLN A 271 3.34 5.05 2.52
N GLY A 272 3.62 4.36 3.62
CA GLY A 272 2.91 4.54 4.88
C GLY A 272 3.00 5.96 5.44
N ALA A 273 4.21 6.50 5.51
CA ALA A 273 4.48 7.85 5.97
C ALA A 273 3.73 8.92 5.15
N ASN A 274 3.80 8.81 3.82
CA ASN A 274 3.14 9.75 2.92
C ASN A 274 1.61 9.61 2.96
N ALA A 275 1.06 8.41 3.14
CA ALA A 275 -0.38 8.23 3.27
C ALA A 275 -0.95 8.98 4.48
N VAL A 276 -0.29 8.89 5.65
CA VAL A 276 -0.71 9.63 6.85
C VAL A 276 -0.54 11.14 6.66
N ARG A 277 0.61 11.58 6.10
CA ARG A 277 0.86 13.00 5.83
C ARG A 277 -0.22 13.59 4.92
N LEU A 278 -0.52 12.94 3.80
CA LEU A 278 -1.51 13.41 2.84
C LEU A 278 -2.94 13.36 3.40
N ALA A 279 -3.27 12.37 4.24
CA ALA A 279 -4.56 12.33 4.92
C ALA A 279 -4.75 13.54 5.84
N ILE A 280 -3.72 13.92 6.61
CA ILE A 280 -3.74 15.14 7.45
C ILE A 280 -3.84 16.40 6.58
N ASP A 281 -3.12 16.47 5.46
CA ASP A 281 -3.18 17.59 4.54
C ASP A 281 -4.58 17.74 3.93
N ALA A 282 -5.25 16.62 3.58
CA ALA A 282 -6.63 16.62 3.11
C ALA A 282 -7.61 17.14 4.16
N VAL A 283 -7.50 16.69 5.42
CA VAL A 283 -8.32 17.18 6.55
C VAL A 283 -8.16 18.68 6.75
N ASN A 284 -6.95 19.20 6.56
CA ASN A 284 -6.63 20.63 6.70
C ASN A 284 -6.96 21.45 5.44
N GLY A 285 -7.59 20.87 4.41
CA GLY A 285 -7.98 21.54 3.17
C GLY A 285 -6.81 21.95 2.29
N LYS A 286 -5.61 21.39 2.47
CA LYS A 286 -4.48 21.64 1.60
C LYS A 286 -4.68 20.92 0.25
N LYS A 287 -4.18 21.54 -0.82
CA LYS A 287 -4.16 20.89 -2.13
C LYS A 287 -3.19 19.71 -2.11
N ILE A 288 -3.70 18.53 -2.39
CA ILE A 288 -2.89 17.31 -2.56
C ILE A 288 -2.38 17.29 -4.00
N GLN A 289 -1.07 17.14 -4.14
CA GLN A 289 -0.40 17.02 -5.43
C GLN A 289 0.27 15.66 -5.51
#